data_7ceec62810eed63c08a60efba30c30a3
#
_entry.id   7ceec62810eed63c08a60efba30c30a3
#
_cell.length_a   1.000
_cell.length_b   1.000
_cell.length_c   1.000
_cell.angle_alpha   90.00
_cell.angle_beta   90.00
_cell.angle_gamma   90.00
#
_symmetry.space_group_name_H-M   'P 1'
#
loop_
_entity.id
_entity.type
_entity.pdbx_description
1 polymer ?
#
loop_
_entity_poly.entity_id
_entity_poly.type
_entity_poly.pdbx_seq_one_letter_code
_entity_poly.pdbx_strand_id
1 'polypeptide(L)'
;MFERISSDIVAAMKAQDKVRLMALRSVKKYFIEAKTAPGANDELSDEAALKILAKLAKQGRDTAAIYVAQSRQDLADEELAQVAVIEEYLPKQ
;
A
#
# COMPACT_ATOMS: atom_id res chain seq x y z
N MET A 1 -2.73 -6.98 11.36
CA MET A 1 -2.63 -6.04 10.23
C MET A 1 -3.28 -6.57 8.95
N PHE A 2 -3.03 -7.82 8.59
CA PHE A 2 -3.61 -8.42 7.38
C PHE A 2 -5.14 -8.37 7.37
N GLU A 3 -5.76 -8.71 8.48
CA GLU A 3 -7.22 -8.72 8.59
C GLU A 3 -7.80 -7.32 8.50
N ARG A 4 -7.12 -6.34 9.06
CA ARG A 4 -7.52 -4.94 8.97
C ARG A 4 -7.51 -4.46 7.51
N ILE A 5 -6.46 -4.79 6.77
CA ILE A 5 -6.35 -4.43 5.34
C ILE A 5 -7.49 -5.09 4.55
N SER A 6 -7.76 -6.37 4.80
CA SER A 6 -8.84 -7.07 4.11
C SER A 6 -10.22 -6.45 4.40
N SER A 7 -10.46 -6.07 5.65
CA SER A 7 -11.70 -5.39 6.04
C SER A 7 -11.82 -4.01 5.39
N ASP A 8 -10.72 -3.27 5.35
CA ASP A 8 -10.71 -1.92 4.75
C ASP A 8 -10.89 -1.97 3.24
N ILE A 9 -10.45 -3.05 2.57
CA ILE A 9 -10.74 -3.27 1.15
C ILE A 9 -12.24 -3.37 0.92
N VAL A 10 -12.94 -4.13 1.75
CA VAL A 10 -14.40 -4.27 1.63
C VAL A 10 -15.08 -2.92 1.83
N ALA A 11 -14.63 -2.15 2.82
CA ALA A 11 -15.17 -0.80 3.07
C ALA A 11 -14.93 0.13 1.88
N ALA A 12 -13.73 0.06 1.28
CA ALA A 12 -13.40 0.88 0.09
C ALA A 12 -14.27 0.50 -1.10
N MET A 13 -14.55 -0.80 -1.28
CA MET A 13 -15.45 -1.27 -2.35
C MET A 13 -16.85 -0.71 -2.15
N LYS A 14 -17.38 -0.78 -0.94
CA LYS A 14 -18.71 -0.26 -0.63
C LYS A 14 -18.80 1.25 -0.81
N ALA A 15 -17.73 1.96 -0.48
CA ALA A 15 -17.66 3.42 -0.64
C ALA A 15 -17.34 3.84 -2.08
N GLN A 16 -17.04 2.90 -2.96
CA GLN A 16 -16.61 3.15 -4.34
C GLN A 16 -15.37 4.05 -4.41
N ASP A 17 -14.48 3.92 -3.43
CA ASP A 17 -13.23 4.67 -3.35
C ASP A 17 -12.15 3.92 -4.14
N LYS A 18 -12.02 4.25 -5.42
CA LYS A 18 -11.14 3.54 -6.35
C LYS A 18 -9.67 3.66 -5.97
N VAL A 19 -9.23 4.85 -5.55
CA VAL A 19 -7.84 5.08 -5.17
C VAL A 19 -7.49 4.23 -3.95
N ARG A 20 -8.32 4.28 -2.93
CA ARG A 20 -8.12 3.49 -1.71
C ARG A 20 -8.12 2.00 -2.02
N LEU A 21 -9.04 1.57 -2.86
CA LEU A 21 -9.14 0.16 -3.25
C LEU A 21 -7.87 -0.32 -3.95
N MET A 22 -7.35 0.47 -4.90
CA MET A 22 -6.11 0.13 -5.61
C MET A 22 -4.92 0.04 -4.66
N ALA A 23 -4.77 1.01 -3.77
CA ALA A 23 -3.68 1.05 -2.81
C ALA A 23 -3.73 -0.16 -1.87
N LEU A 24 -4.91 -0.45 -1.33
CA LEU A 24 -5.07 -1.55 -0.37
C LEU A 24 -4.93 -2.93 -1.03
N ARG A 25 -5.37 -3.08 -2.26
CA ARG A 25 -5.15 -4.34 -3.00
C ARG A 25 -3.67 -4.59 -3.24
N SER A 26 -2.92 -3.55 -3.57
CA SER A 26 -1.47 -3.64 -3.73
C SER A 26 -0.81 -4.08 -2.41
N VAL A 27 -1.17 -3.44 -1.31
CA VAL A 27 -0.68 -3.82 0.02
C VAL A 27 -0.98 -5.29 0.33
N LYS A 28 -2.22 -5.70 0.11
CA LYS A 28 -2.63 -7.08 0.39
C LYS A 28 -1.83 -8.08 -0.44
N LYS A 29 -1.56 -7.77 -1.69
CA LYS A 29 -0.73 -8.63 -2.56
C LYS A 29 0.63 -8.89 -1.93
N TYR A 30 1.31 -7.85 -1.48
CA TYR A 30 2.63 -8.00 -0.87
C TYR A 30 2.56 -8.68 0.49
N PHE A 31 1.49 -8.48 1.24
CA PHE A 31 1.27 -9.19 2.49
C PHE A 31 1.11 -10.71 2.23
N ILE A 32 0.34 -11.07 1.21
CA ILE A 32 0.16 -12.48 0.85
C ILE A 32 1.50 -13.10 0.44
N GLU A 33 2.27 -12.41 -0.37
CA GLU A 33 3.60 -12.88 -0.78
C GLU A 33 4.49 -13.14 0.44
N ALA A 34 4.47 -12.24 1.42
CA ALA A 34 5.25 -12.39 2.64
C ALA A 34 4.79 -13.58 3.48
N LYS A 35 3.47 -13.76 3.62
CA LYS A 35 2.88 -14.86 4.40
C LYS A 35 3.19 -16.20 3.79
N THR A 36 3.23 -16.30 2.47
CA THR A 36 3.40 -17.56 1.74
C THR A 36 4.85 -17.82 1.38
N ALA A 37 5.78 -16.95 1.76
CA ALA A 37 7.19 -17.16 1.53
C ALA A 37 7.70 -18.37 2.31
N PRO A 38 8.72 -19.09 1.81
CA PRO A 38 9.30 -20.21 2.55
C PRO A 38 9.72 -19.81 3.95
N GLY A 39 9.31 -20.58 4.95
CA GLY A 39 9.64 -20.31 6.35
C GLY A 39 8.73 -19.34 7.07
N ALA A 40 7.78 -18.72 6.39
CA ALA A 40 6.87 -17.76 7.02
C ALA A 40 5.74 -18.43 7.79
N ASN A 41 5.45 -19.69 7.53
CA ASN A 41 4.38 -20.46 8.20
C ASN A 41 3.02 -19.77 8.12
N ASP A 42 2.74 -19.10 7.00
CA ASP A 42 1.48 -18.38 6.77
C ASP A 42 1.24 -17.28 7.82
N GLU A 43 2.31 -16.72 8.38
CA GLU A 43 2.24 -15.65 9.38
C GLU A 43 2.82 -14.36 8.84
N LEU A 44 2.27 -13.25 9.32
CA LEU A 44 2.77 -11.90 9.02
C LEU A 44 2.76 -11.10 10.32
N SER A 45 3.96 -10.85 10.86
CA SER A 45 4.09 -10.03 12.05
C SER A 45 3.76 -8.56 11.75
N ASP A 46 3.36 -7.81 12.76
CA ASP A 46 3.12 -6.37 12.60
C ASP A 46 4.39 -5.65 12.16
N GLU A 47 5.54 -6.06 12.68
CA GLU A 47 6.83 -5.47 12.26
C GLU A 47 7.07 -5.68 10.78
N ALA A 48 6.88 -6.90 10.28
CA ALA A 48 7.04 -7.21 8.86
C ALA A 48 6.03 -6.43 8.00
N ALA A 49 4.79 -6.34 8.47
CA ALA A 49 3.75 -5.58 7.77
C ALA A 49 4.11 -4.11 7.65
N LEU A 50 4.62 -3.50 8.73
CA LEU A 50 5.03 -2.10 8.72
C LEU A 50 6.20 -1.85 7.78
N LYS A 51 7.15 -2.78 7.70
CA LYS A 51 8.27 -2.67 6.75
C LYS A 51 7.79 -2.70 5.30
N ILE A 52 6.82 -3.56 5.00
CA ILE A 52 6.23 -3.63 3.66
C ILE A 52 5.54 -2.31 3.33
N LEU A 53 4.73 -1.79 4.24
CA LEU A 53 4.03 -0.51 4.04
C LEU A 53 5.01 0.64 3.81
N ALA A 54 6.06 0.72 4.61
CA ALA A 54 7.08 1.78 4.48
C ALA A 54 7.79 1.70 3.13
N LYS A 55 8.12 0.49 2.68
CA LYS A 55 8.76 0.27 1.39
C LYS A 55 7.85 0.69 0.24
N LEU A 56 6.57 0.31 0.29
CA LEU A 56 5.60 0.66 -0.74
C LEU A 56 5.38 2.17 -0.81
N ALA A 57 5.31 2.83 0.34
CA ALA A 57 5.17 4.30 0.39
C ALA A 57 6.38 4.97 -0.25
N LYS A 58 7.58 4.51 0.07
CA LYS A 58 8.81 5.05 -0.53
C LYS A 58 8.84 4.84 -2.03
N GLN A 59 8.53 3.62 -2.49
CA GLN A 59 8.49 3.32 -3.93
C GLN A 59 7.48 4.19 -4.66
N GLY A 60 6.31 4.42 -4.05
CA GLY A 60 5.30 5.29 -4.65
C GLY A 60 5.77 6.73 -4.78
N ARG A 61 6.46 7.26 -3.77
CA ARG A 61 7.03 8.61 -3.84
C ARG A 61 8.11 8.69 -4.91
N ASP A 62 8.97 7.69 -5.01
CA ASP A 62 10.03 7.64 -6.03
C ASP A 62 9.43 7.58 -7.43
N THR A 63 8.39 6.77 -7.62
CA THR A 63 7.68 6.68 -8.89
C THR A 63 7.02 8.01 -9.26
N ALA A 64 6.39 8.67 -8.29
CA ALA A 64 5.78 9.99 -8.51
C ALA A 64 6.83 11.02 -8.96
N ALA A 65 8.02 11.00 -8.37
CA ALA A 65 9.11 11.91 -8.76
C ALA A 65 9.53 11.67 -10.23
N ILE A 66 9.56 10.41 -10.66
CA ILE A 66 9.86 10.07 -12.06
C ILE A 66 8.79 10.64 -12.98
N TYR A 67 7.52 10.50 -12.63
CA TYR A 67 6.43 11.06 -13.43
C TYR A 67 6.50 12.59 -13.53
N VAL A 68 6.84 13.26 -12.44
CA VAL A 68 7.03 14.72 -12.46
C VAL A 68 8.16 15.09 -13.42
N ALA A 69 9.27 14.37 -13.39
CA ALA A 69 10.39 14.60 -14.29
C ALA A 69 10.01 14.39 -15.77
N GLN A 70 9.02 13.54 -16.02
CA GLN A 70 8.50 13.26 -17.36
C GLN A 70 7.33 14.17 -17.75
N SER A 71 7.06 15.20 -16.96
CA SER A 71 5.92 16.12 -17.17
C SER A 71 4.56 15.41 -17.12
N ARG A 72 4.47 14.34 -16.33
CA ARG A 72 3.23 13.60 -16.13
C ARG A 72 2.71 13.80 -14.71
N GLN A 73 2.32 15.05 -14.43
CA GLN A 73 1.79 15.41 -13.12
C GLN A 73 0.52 14.61 -12.78
N ASP A 74 -0.30 14.29 -13.76
CA ASP A 74 -1.50 13.47 -13.59
C ASP A 74 -1.18 12.11 -12.97
N LEU A 75 -0.16 11.43 -13.48
CA LEU A 75 0.28 10.12 -12.98
C LEU A 75 0.98 10.26 -11.63
N ALA A 76 1.75 11.33 -11.43
CA ALA A 76 2.37 11.59 -10.13
C ALA A 76 1.33 11.77 -9.04
N ASP A 77 0.25 12.51 -9.33
CA ASP A 77 -0.83 12.74 -8.37
C ASP A 77 -1.56 11.45 -8.00
N GLU A 78 -1.78 10.55 -8.97
CA GLU A 78 -2.37 9.24 -8.69
C GLU A 78 -1.49 8.41 -7.76
N GLU A 79 -0.18 8.38 -8.01
CA GLU A 79 0.76 7.66 -7.16
C GLU A 79 0.79 8.24 -5.74
N LEU A 80 0.83 9.57 -5.62
CA LEU A 80 0.86 10.22 -4.31
C LEU A 80 -0.45 10.01 -3.53
N ALA A 81 -1.58 9.94 -4.23
CA ALA A 81 -2.86 9.64 -3.59
C ALA A 81 -2.85 8.23 -2.99
N GLN A 82 -2.27 7.25 -3.68
CA GLN A 82 -2.12 5.89 -3.15
C GLN A 82 -1.13 5.86 -1.99
N VAL A 83 -0.03 6.59 -2.08
CA VAL A 83 0.94 6.72 -0.98
C VAL A 83 0.26 7.25 0.28
N ALA A 84 -0.59 8.27 0.14
CA ALA A 84 -1.32 8.83 1.28
C ALA A 84 -2.19 7.78 1.99
N VAL A 85 -2.82 6.89 1.24
CA VAL A 85 -3.60 5.78 1.82
C VAL A 85 -2.68 4.84 2.61
N ILE A 86 -1.55 4.46 2.02
CA ILE A 86 -0.59 3.56 2.66
C ILE A 86 -0.04 4.18 3.96
N GLU A 87 0.26 5.47 3.93
CA GLU A 87 0.80 6.17 5.10
C GLU A 87 -0.17 6.24 6.27
N GLU A 88 -1.48 6.09 6.04
CA GLU A 88 -2.46 6.01 7.12
C GLU A 88 -2.21 4.84 8.06
N TYR A 89 -1.54 3.80 7.59
CA TYR A 89 -1.24 2.59 8.37
C TYR A 89 0.13 2.63 9.03
N LEU A 90 0.93 3.65 8.73
CA LEU A 90 2.25 3.81 9.33
C LEU A 90 2.18 4.63 10.61
N PRO A 91 3.06 4.35 11.60
CA PRO A 91 3.13 5.20 12.78
C PRO A 91 3.45 6.64 12.41
N LYS A 92 2.83 7.58 13.08
CA LYS A 92 3.16 8.99 12.90
C LYS A 92 4.52 9.28 13.52
N GLN A 93 5.33 10.04 12.81
CA GLN A 93 6.61 10.52 13.31
C GLN A 93 6.46 11.88 13.95
#